data_9aa34f7ca93f56d75636cdf6bd37194c
#
_entry.id   9aa34f7ca93f56d75636cdf6bd37194c
#
_cell.length_a   1.000
_cell.length_b   1.000
_cell.length_c   1.000
_cell.angle_alpha   90.00
_cell.angle_beta   90.00
_cell.angle_gamma   90.00
#
_symmetry.space_group_name_H-M   'P 1'
#
loop_
_entity.id
_entity.type
_entity.pdbx_description
1 polymer ?
#
loop_
_entity_poly.entity_id
_entity_poly.type
_entity_poly.pdbx_seq_one_letter_code
_entity_poly.pdbx_strand_id
1 'polypeptide(L)'
;MYKSNSKIIKGLSFALVLSIGAFLMVGNALPVEAPSAEVVETETENESVLDLKTEIESETEIASTTEQQRPADSKTKYDEIIAEIAEKYGVSAALIKAVIKTESNFNPTLISATNDYGLMQINACNVSWLTDELGVTDLFDPAQNIESGVYILSGYLKRYSLADALMAYNCGEGGAKRLWKQDIHSTHYTKKVLKNLDEFGGFYE
;
A
#
# COMPACT_ATOMS: atom_id res chain seq x y z
N MET A 1 -2.68 22.17 -44.76
CA MET A 1 -3.93 21.42 -44.43
C MET A 1 -3.52 20.20 -43.64
N TYR A 2 -3.62 20.32 -42.31
CA TYR A 2 -3.25 19.27 -41.37
C TYR A 2 -4.55 18.62 -40.88
N LYS A 3 -4.79 17.37 -41.25
CA LYS A 3 -5.98 16.63 -40.82
C LYS A 3 -5.71 16.03 -39.42
N SER A 4 -6.38 16.55 -38.42
CA SER A 4 -6.49 16.00 -37.08
C SER A 4 -7.27 14.69 -37.12
N ASN A 5 -6.59 13.56 -36.78
CA ASN A 5 -7.27 12.30 -36.51
C ASN A 5 -7.60 12.21 -35.00
N SER A 6 -8.79 12.67 -34.66
CA SER A 6 -9.40 12.40 -33.37
C SER A 6 -9.84 10.93 -33.33
N LYS A 7 -9.05 10.04 -32.71
CA LYS A 7 -9.50 8.69 -32.35
C LYS A 7 -10.35 8.78 -31.09
N ILE A 8 -11.62 8.55 -31.27
CA ILE A 8 -12.61 8.38 -30.21
C ILE A 8 -12.22 7.14 -29.40
N ILE A 9 -11.80 7.35 -28.15
CA ILE A 9 -11.58 6.27 -27.19
C ILE A 9 -12.95 5.73 -26.80
N LYS A 10 -13.34 4.62 -27.39
CA LYS A 10 -14.50 3.83 -26.97
C LYS A 10 -14.16 3.23 -25.61
N GLY A 11 -14.96 3.58 -24.60
CA GLY A 11 -14.82 3.08 -23.25
C GLY A 11 -14.81 1.55 -23.20
N LEU A 12 -13.69 0.98 -22.77
CA LEU A 12 -13.62 -0.42 -22.40
C LEU A 12 -14.28 -0.59 -21.01
N SER A 13 -15.36 -1.35 -21.03
CA SER A 13 -16.00 -1.87 -19.84
C SER A 13 -15.06 -2.87 -19.18
N PHE A 14 -14.53 -2.52 -18.02
CA PHE A 14 -13.70 -3.42 -17.21
C PHE A 14 -14.53 -4.63 -16.80
N ALA A 15 -14.18 -5.79 -17.31
CA ALA A 15 -14.74 -7.05 -16.86
C ALA A 15 -14.28 -7.33 -15.43
N LEU A 16 -15.26 -7.45 -14.57
CA LEU A 16 -15.16 -7.75 -13.15
C LEU A 16 -14.65 -9.17 -12.92
N VAL A 17 -13.43 -9.34 -12.44
CA VAL A 17 -12.98 -10.61 -11.86
C VAL A 17 -12.99 -10.47 -10.34
N LEU A 18 -13.96 -11.13 -9.74
CA LEU A 18 -14.12 -11.30 -8.31
C LEU A 18 -13.10 -12.30 -7.79
N SER A 19 -12.04 -11.86 -7.14
CA SER A 19 -11.27 -12.72 -6.24
C SER A 19 -11.94 -12.71 -4.87
N ILE A 20 -12.93 -13.57 -4.68
CA ILE A 20 -13.46 -13.88 -3.37
C ILE A 20 -12.59 -14.99 -2.78
N GLY A 21 -11.64 -14.64 -1.96
CA GLY A 21 -10.98 -15.54 -1.04
C GLY A 21 -11.97 -15.97 0.04
N ALA A 22 -12.78 -16.98 -0.23
CA ALA A 22 -13.64 -17.61 0.78
C ALA A 22 -12.77 -18.52 1.65
N PHE A 23 -12.38 -18.03 2.80
CA PHE A 23 -11.85 -18.86 3.88
C PHE A 23 -13.03 -19.54 4.59
N LEU A 24 -13.35 -20.76 4.18
CA LEU A 24 -14.30 -21.64 4.86
C LEU A 24 -13.58 -22.28 6.06
N MET A 25 -13.78 -21.73 7.24
CA MET A 25 -13.53 -22.45 8.50
C MET A 25 -14.80 -23.21 8.88
N VAL A 26 -14.76 -24.52 8.68
CA VAL A 26 -15.67 -25.44 9.34
C VAL A 26 -15.08 -25.76 10.71
N GLY A 27 -15.68 -25.24 11.74
CA GLY A 27 -15.33 -25.54 13.13
C GLY A 27 -16.61 -25.79 13.91
N ASN A 28 -16.88 -27.06 14.21
CA ASN A 28 -17.93 -27.49 15.14
C ASN A 28 -17.63 -26.91 16.53
N ALA A 29 -18.57 -26.17 17.07
CA ALA A 29 -18.58 -25.78 18.48
C ALA A 29 -19.69 -26.53 19.20
N LEU A 30 -19.36 -27.27 20.24
CA LEU A 30 -20.27 -27.66 21.30
C LEU A 30 -20.00 -26.78 22.53
N PRO A 31 -21.05 -26.50 23.33
CA PRO A 31 -20.95 -25.50 24.41
C PRO A 31 -20.39 -26.12 25.69
N VAL A 32 -19.57 -25.37 26.41
CA VAL A 32 -19.25 -25.63 27.82
C VAL A 32 -19.52 -24.37 28.62
N GLU A 33 -20.32 -24.58 29.66
CA GLU A 33 -20.77 -23.62 30.65
C GLU A 33 -19.64 -23.00 31.46
N ALA A 34 -19.90 -21.78 31.93
CA ALA A 34 -19.06 -21.06 32.89
C ALA A 34 -19.21 -21.60 34.33
N PRO A 35 -18.28 -21.32 35.21
CA PRO A 35 -18.64 -20.84 36.52
C PRO A 35 -18.00 -19.48 36.86
N SER A 36 -18.84 -18.71 37.53
CA SER A 36 -18.57 -17.46 38.21
C SER A 36 -17.73 -17.65 39.47
N ALA A 37 -16.97 -16.63 39.82
CA ALA A 37 -16.60 -16.09 41.13
C ALA A 37 -15.19 -15.47 41.01
N GLU A 38 -14.77 -14.46 41.67
CA GLU A 38 -15.26 -13.55 42.68
C GLU A 38 -14.21 -12.41 42.81
N VAL A 39 -14.66 -11.27 43.18
CA VAL A 39 -13.94 -10.00 43.44
C VAL A 39 -12.90 -10.17 44.55
N VAL A 40 -11.70 -9.59 44.38
CA VAL A 40 -10.91 -9.05 45.48
C VAL A 40 -10.21 -7.76 45.01
N GLU A 41 -10.69 -6.65 45.56
CA GLU A 41 -10.02 -5.36 45.64
C GLU A 41 -8.84 -5.46 46.60
N THR A 42 -7.72 -4.84 46.27
CA THR A 42 -6.84 -4.23 47.28
C THR A 42 -6.16 -3.00 46.70
N GLU A 43 -6.61 -1.88 47.22
CA GLU A 43 -5.92 -0.60 47.17
C GLU A 43 -4.61 -0.66 47.96
N THR A 44 -3.59 0.01 47.53
CA THR A 44 -2.63 0.72 48.36
C THR A 44 -2.05 1.90 47.64
N GLU A 45 -2.45 3.06 48.10
CA GLU A 45 -1.79 4.35 47.93
C GLU A 45 -0.37 4.31 48.49
N ASN A 46 0.56 5.03 47.92
CA ASN A 46 1.41 5.95 48.68
C ASN A 46 2.07 7.02 47.81
N GLU A 47 1.80 8.21 48.24
CA GLU A 47 2.42 9.49 47.88
C GLU A 47 3.93 9.51 48.19
N SER A 48 4.68 10.27 47.43
CA SER A 48 5.55 11.31 48.00
C SER A 48 6.00 12.31 46.90
N VAL A 49 5.62 13.51 47.20
CA VAL A 49 5.89 14.81 46.60
C VAL A 49 7.25 15.33 47.10
N LEU A 50 7.73 16.36 46.42
CA LEU A 50 8.82 17.32 46.71
C LEU A 50 10.17 17.00 46.05
N ASP A 51 10.92 17.92 45.54
CA ASP A 51 10.82 19.38 45.45
C ASP A 51 11.85 19.94 44.42
N LEU A 52 11.46 20.98 43.77
CA LEU A 52 11.98 22.33 43.62
C LEU A 52 13.31 22.59 42.87
N LYS A 53 13.07 23.36 41.82
CA LYS A 53 13.69 24.68 41.51
C LYS A 53 15.12 24.80 40.95
N THR A 54 15.12 25.45 39.82
CA THR A 54 15.83 26.68 39.43
C THR A 54 17.26 26.49 38.90
N GLU A 55 17.48 26.86 37.67
CA GLU A 55 17.93 28.18 37.26
C GLU A 55 17.89 28.42 35.75
N ILE A 56 17.50 29.62 35.40
CA ILE A 56 17.41 30.26 34.09
C ILE A 56 18.77 30.87 33.74
N GLU A 57 19.06 30.96 32.49
CA GLU A 57 19.98 31.81 31.70
C GLU A 57 21.00 30.97 30.94
N SER A 58 21.12 31.09 29.64
CA SER A 58 21.23 32.25 28.77
C SER A 58 21.02 31.87 27.30
N GLU A 59 20.46 32.80 26.58
CA GLU A 59 20.33 32.85 25.12
C GLU A 59 21.69 32.67 24.41
N THR A 60 21.71 31.80 23.42
CA THR A 60 22.48 32.10 22.21
C THR A 60 21.85 31.34 21.03
N GLU A 61 21.34 32.10 20.12
CA GLU A 61 20.87 31.79 18.78
C GLU A 61 21.91 30.94 18.02
N ILE A 62 21.55 29.68 17.69
CA ILE A 62 22.11 29.05 16.51
C ILE A 62 20.93 28.35 15.80
N ALA A 63 20.52 28.95 14.69
CA ALA A 63 19.72 28.27 13.71
C ALA A 63 20.46 27.02 13.21
N SER A 64 20.23 25.89 13.85
CA SER A 64 20.65 24.59 13.35
C SER A 64 19.44 23.95 12.72
N THR A 65 19.41 24.00 11.39
CA THR A 65 18.60 23.17 10.53
C THR A 65 18.60 21.77 11.09
N THR A 66 17.51 21.38 11.72
CA THR A 66 17.28 19.98 12.07
C THR A 66 17.00 19.24 10.77
N GLU A 67 18.07 18.79 10.16
CA GLU A 67 18.04 17.73 9.16
C GLU A 67 17.56 16.48 9.90
N GLN A 68 16.24 16.28 9.89
CA GLN A 68 15.64 15.03 10.36
C GLN A 68 16.32 13.90 9.59
N GLN A 69 17.15 13.12 10.30
CA GLN A 69 17.74 11.90 9.79
C GLN A 69 16.61 11.02 9.25
N ARG A 70 16.46 11.01 7.92
CA ARG A 70 15.64 10.01 7.23
C ARG A 70 16.13 8.64 7.67
N PRO A 71 15.24 7.69 7.99
CA PRO A 71 15.64 6.30 8.20
C PRO A 71 16.48 5.86 7.02
N ALA A 72 17.61 5.21 7.30
CA ALA A 72 18.56 4.77 6.28
C ALA A 72 17.81 4.06 5.16
N ASP A 73 17.97 4.60 3.95
CA ASP A 73 17.35 4.13 2.72
C ASP A 73 17.54 2.61 2.63
N SER A 74 16.48 1.86 2.83
CA SER A 74 16.50 0.40 2.72
C SER A 74 16.68 0.05 1.26
N LYS A 75 17.96 -0.06 0.82
CA LYS A 75 18.31 -0.37 -0.56
C LYS A 75 17.85 -1.75 -0.95
N THR A 76 17.18 -1.83 -2.08
CA THR A 76 16.80 -3.08 -2.73
C THR A 76 17.59 -3.25 -4.03
N LYS A 77 17.67 -4.46 -4.55
CA LYS A 77 18.29 -4.70 -5.87
C LYS A 77 17.50 -4.11 -7.05
N TYR A 78 16.34 -3.51 -6.79
CA TYR A 78 15.46 -2.92 -7.79
C TYR A 78 15.45 -1.38 -7.76
N ASP A 79 16.27 -0.75 -6.94
CA ASP A 79 16.21 0.69 -6.68
C ASP A 79 16.38 1.55 -7.95
N GLU A 80 17.28 1.13 -8.86
CA GLU A 80 17.49 1.83 -10.12
C GLU A 80 16.24 1.75 -11.03
N ILE A 81 15.68 0.56 -11.19
CA ILE A 81 14.45 0.34 -11.96
C ILE A 81 13.29 1.12 -11.35
N ILE A 82 13.16 1.08 -10.02
CA ILE A 82 12.12 1.81 -9.30
C ILE A 82 12.26 3.31 -9.51
N ALA A 83 13.47 3.85 -9.44
CA ALA A 83 13.71 5.28 -9.62
C ALA A 83 13.31 5.77 -11.03
N GLU A 84 13.70 5.05 -12.07
CA GLU A 84 13.33 5.36 -13.46
C GLU A 84 11.81 5.33 -13.67
N ILE A 85 11.15 4.29 -13.16
CA ILE A 85 9.70 4.14 -13.29
C ILE A 85 8.95 5.17 -12.44
N ALA A 86 9.44 5.49 -11.23
CA ALA A 86 8.91 6.53 -10.36
C ALA A 86 8.88 7.88 -11.06
N GLU A 87 9.99 8.26 -11.70
CA GLU A 87 10.10 9.50 -12.48
C GLU A 87 9.14 9.47 -13.69
N LYS A 88 9.12 8.38 -14.44
CA LYS A 88 8.29 8.23 -15.65
C LYS A 88 6.80 8.43 -15.37
N TYR A 89 6.30 7.92 -14.24
CA TYR A 89 4.86 7.93 -13.92
C TYR A 89 4.47 8.95 -12.85
N GLY A 90 5.44 9.66 -12.25
CA GLY A 90 5.20 10.61 -11.17
C GLY A 90 4.69 9.94 -9.88
N VAL A 91 5.14 8.72 -9.60
CA VAL A 91 4.78 7.96 -8.40
C VAL A 91 5.99 7.87 -7.48
N SER A 92 5.81 8.14 -6.19
CA SER A 92 6.92 8.08 -5.22
C SER A 92 7.61 6.71 -5.21
N ALA A 93 8.95 6.68 -5.29
CA ALA A 93 9.74 5.46 -5.17
C ALA A 93 9.47 4.72 -3.84
N ALA A 94 9.26 5.46 -2.76
CA ALA A 94 8.87 4.90 -1.46
C ALA A 94 7.52 4.16 -1.54
N LEU A 95 6.53 4.72 -2.23
CA LEU A 95 5.23 4.08 -2.42
C LEU A 95 5.35 2.81 -3.28
N ILE A 96 6.14 2.85 -4.35
CA ILE A 96 6.40 1.66 -5.19
C ILE A 96 7.03 0.55 -4.35
N LYS A 97 8.06 0.84 -3.56
CA LYS A 97 8.70 -0.10 -2.63
C LYS A 97 7.70 -0.67 -1.61
N ALA A 98 6.85 0.18 -1.05
CA ALA A 98 5.83 -0.22 -0.08
C ALA A 98 4.81 -1.20 -0.67
N VAL A 99 4.37 -0.97 -1.90
CA VAL A 99 3.49 -1.89 -2.63
C VAL A 99 4.21 -3.20 -2.91
N ILE A 100 5.41 -3.18 -3.48
CA ILE A 100 6.21 -4.39 -3.75
C ILE A 100 6.44 -5.21 -2.48
N LYS A 101 6.79 -4.55 -1.37
CA LYS A 101 6.94 -5.22 -0.06
C LYS A 101 5.65 -5.86 0.40
N THR A 102 4.52 -5.21 0.19
CA THR A 102 3.20 -5.72 0.59
C THR A 102 2.78 -6.91 -0.25
N GLU A 103 2.98 -6.84 -1.58
CA GLU A 103 2.54 -7.82 -2.56
C GLU A 103 3.38 -9.10 -2.54
N SER A 104 4.68 -8.97 -2.65
CA SER A 104 5.58 -10.11 -2.86
C SER A 104 6.73 -10.21 -1.86
N ASN A 105 6.89 -9.22 -0.97
CA ASN A 105 8.11 -9.07 -0.17
C ASN A 105 9.37 -9.11 -1.03
N PHE A 106 9.34 -8.44 -2.19
CA PHE A 106 10.42 -8.38 -3.19
C PHE A 106 10.76 -9.73 -3.86
N ASN A 107 9.85 -10.70 -3.86
CA ASN A 107 10.02 -11.96 -4.59
C ASN A 107 9.53 -11.82 -6.04
N PRO A 108 10.42 -11.81 -7.06
CA PRO A 108 10.04 -11.59 -8.46
C PRO A 108 9.36 -12.79 -9.09
N THR A 109 9.48 -13.97 -8.48
CA THR A 109 8.91 -15.22 -9.02
C THR A 109 7.67 -15.69 -8.28
N LEU A 110 7.12 -14.85 -7.40
CA LEU A 110 5.91 -15.19 -6.65
C LEU A 110 4.72 -15.32 -7.60
N ILE A 111 3.95 -16.40 -7.41
CA ILE A 111 2.65 -16.61 -8.04
C ILE A 111 1.63 -16.82 -6.93
N SER A 112 0.55 -16.03 -6.93
CA SER A 112 -0.56 -16.21 -6.00
C SER A 112 -1.53 -17.31 -6.46
N ALA A 113 -2.42 -17.73 -5.56
CA ALA A 113 -3.48 -18.68 -5.89
C ALA A 113 -4.51 -18.10 -6.89
N THR A 114 -4.53 -16.80 -7.09
CA THR A 114 -5.40 -16.07 -8.01
C THR A 114 -4.74 -15.70 -9.34
N ASN A 115 -3.55 -16.29 -9.61
CA ASN A 115 -2.73 -16.02 -10.80
C ASN A 115 -2.27 -14.57 -10.88
N ASP A 116 -1.77 -14.04 -9.77
CA ASP A 116 -1.06 -12.77 -9.72
C ASP A 116 0.45 -13.05 -9.71
N TYR A 117 1.22 -12.30 -10.48
CA TYR A 117 2.61 -12.62 -10.83
C TYR A 117 3.58 -11.53 -10.41
N GLY A 118 4.72 -11.94 -9.86
CA GLY A 118 5.92 -11.15 -9.70
C GLY A 118 5.86 -10.13 -8.55
N LEU A 119 6.69 -9.11 -8.67
CA LEU A 119 6.96 -8.13 -7.62
C LEU A 119 5.73 -7.35 -7.15
N MET A 120 4.90 -6.91 -8.09
CA MET A 120 3.69 -6.12 -7.84
C MET A 120 2.40 -6.92 -8.02
N GLN A 121 2.51 -8.25 -8.11
CA GLN A 121 1.39 -9.19 -8.19
C GLN A 121 0.36 -8.81 -9.26
N ILE A 122 0.83 -8.76 -10.50
CA ILE A 122 -0.02 -8.44 -11.66
C ILE A 122 -0.85 -9.65 -12.06
N ASN A 123 -2.16 -9.50 -12.01
CA ASN A 123 -3.06 -10.59 -12.41
C ASN A 123 -2.97 -10.90 -13.91
N ALA A 124 -2.95 -12.20 -14.25
CA ALA A 124 -2.84 -12.67 -15.62
C ALA A 124 -3.91 -12.11 -16.57
N CYS A 125 -5.10 -11.78 -16.08
CA CYS A 125 -6.15 -11.19 -16.90
C CYS A 125 -5.79 -9.81 -17.48
N ASN A 126 -4.78 -9.14 -16.92
CA ASN A 126 -4.32 -7.84 -17.37
C ASN A 126 -3.28 -7.93 -18.50
N VAL A 127 -2.69 -9.11 -18.77
CA VAL A 127 -1.55 -9.26 -19.69
C VAL A 127 -1.87 -8.73 -21.08
N SER A 128 -3.01 -9.09 -21.65
CA SER A 128 -3.35 -8.72 -23.03
C SER A 128 -3.31 -7.20 -23.25
N TRP A 129 -3.99 -6.44 -22.39
CA TRP A 129 -4.01 -5.00 -22.56
C TRP A 129 -2.70 -4.34 -22.13
N LEU A 130 -1.95 -4.90 -21.15
CA LEU A 130 -0.60 -4.43 -20.80
C LEU A 130 0.39 -4.68 -21.93
N THR A 131 0.26 -5.79 -22.68
CA THR A 131 1.04 -6.01 -23.89
C THR A 131 0.74 -4.94 -24.95
N ASP A 132 -0.54 -4.61 -25.14
CA ASP A 132 -0.95 -3.59 -26.11
C ASP A 132 -0.50 -2.17 -25.73
N GLU A 133 -0.50 -1.84 -24.44
CA GLU A 133 -0.19 -0.49 -23.94
C GLU A 133 1.31 -0.28 -23.67
N LEU A 134 1.99 -1.29 -23.11
CA LEU A 134 3.36 -1.18 -22.60
C LEU A 134 4.35 -2.15 -23.28
N GLY A 135 3.87 -3.07 -24.12
CA GLY A 135 4.71 -4.10 -24.72
C GLY A 135 5.15 -5.20 -23.75
N VAL A 136 4.39 -5.43 -22.69
CA VAL A 136 4.71 -6.46 -21.68
C VAL A 136 4.63 -7.85 -22.29
N THR A 137 5.71 -8.62 -22.11
CA THR A 137 5.84 -10.00 -22.62
C THR A 137 6.12 -11.01 -21.52
N ASP A 138 6.67 -10.56 -20.37
CA ASP A 138 7.03 -11.40 -19.24
C ASP A 138 6.73 -10.70 -17.91
N LEU A 139 5.79 -11.24 -17.14
CA LEU A 139 5.46 -10.73 -15.79
C LEU A 139 6.47 -11.15 -14.72
N PHE A 140 7.45 -12.00 -15.02
CA PHE A 140 8.56 -12.31 -14.10
C PHE A 140 9.77 -11.42 -14.34
N ASP A 141 9.82 -10.68 -15.46
CA ASP A 141 10.81 -9.64 -15.66
C ASP A 141 10.55 -8.49 -14.70
N PRO A 142 11.52 -8.13 -13.82
CA PRO A 142 11.30 -7.12 -12.79
C PRO A 142 10.91 -5.75 -13.35
N ALA A 143 11.51 -5.31 -14.46
CA ALA A 143 11.23 -4.00 -15.03
C ALA A 143 9.80 -3.95 -15.60
N GLN A 144 9.42 -4.97 -16.37
CA GLN A 144 8.07 -5.05 -16.95
C GLN A 144 7.00 -5.20 -15.87
N ASN A 145 7.27 -5.96 -14.81
CA ASN A 145 6.33 -6.15 -13.72
C ASN A 145 6.12 -4.87 -12.90
N ILE A 146 7.22 -4.20 -12.50
CA ILE A 146 7.16 -2.94 -11.77
C ILE A 146 6.47 -1.87 -12.63
N GLU A 147 6.83 -1.76 -13.89
CA GLU A 147 6.20 -0.79 -14.79
C GLU A 147 4.70 -1.03 -14.94
N SER A 148 4.29 -2.29 -15.12
CA SER A 148 2.88 -2.67 -15.18
C SER A 148 2.10 -2.25 -13.94
N GLY A 149 2.63 -2.56 -12.76
CA GLY A 149 2.01 -2.23 -11.49
C GLY A 149 1.92 -0.72 -11.25
N VAL A 150 3.00 0.00 -11.54
CA VAL A 150 3.04 1.46 -11.39
C VAL A 150 2.12 2.15 -12.41
N TYR A 151 2.04 1.67 -13.63
CA TYR A 151 1.10 2.16 -14.65
C TYR A 151 -0.35 2.06 -14.16
N ILE A 152 -0.75 0.89 -13.64
CA ILE A 152 -2.08 0.66 -13.06
C ILE A 152 -2.31 1.60 -11.87
N LEU A 153 -1.38 1.63 -10.92
CA LEU A 153 -1.49 2.42 -9.71
C LEU A 153 -1.57 3.92 -10.01
N SER A 154 -0.72 4.43 -10.92
CA SER A 154 -0.73 5.83 -11.34
C SER A 154 -2.06 6.26 -11.93
N GLY A 155 -2.71 5.34 -12.67
CA GLY A 155 -4.05 5.56 -13.22
C GLY A 155 -5.10 5.71 -12.13
N TYR A 156 -4.98 5.02 -11.01
CA TYR A 156 -5.87 5.18 -9.85
C TYR A 156 -5.54 6.44 -9.05
N LEU A 157 -4.26 6.73 -8.81
CA LEU A 157 -3.82 7.93 -8.08
C LEU A 157 -4.26 9.26 -8.74
N LYS A 158 -4.42 9.27 -10.06
CA LYS A 158 -4.95 10.44 -10.79
C LYS A 158 -6.44 10.71 -10.53
N ARG A 159 -7.17 9.73 -9.97
CA ARG A 159 -8.63 9.77 -9.83
C ARG A 159 -9.11 9.69 -8.39
N TYR A 160 -8.31 9.17 -7.49
CA TYR A 160 -8.69 8.82 -6.13
C TYR A 160 -7.65 9.27 -5.12
N SER A 161 -8.05 9.37 -3.86
CA SER A 161 -7.11 9.50 -2.74
C SER A 161 -6.13 8.33 -2.70
N LEU A 162 -4.99 8.46 -2.00
CA LEU A 162 -4.02 7.37 -1.88
C LEU A 162 -4.67 6.08 -1.33
N ALA A 163 -5.47 6.20 -0.26
CA ALA A 163 -6.12 5.04 0.33
C ALA A 163 -7.09 4.35 -0.65
N ASP A 164 -7.90 5.13 -1.35
CA ASP A 164 -8.85 4.61 -2.32
C ASP A 164 -8.16 4.03 -3.57
N ALA A 165 -7.07 4.67 -4.03
CA ALA A 165 -6.26 4.15 -5.12
C ALA A 165 -5.64 2.79 -4.77
N LEU A 166 -5.13 2.63 -3.56
CA LEU A 166 -4.62 1.36 -3.06
C LEU A 166 -5.72 0.29 -2.93
N MET A 167 -6.93 0.68 -2.52
CA MET A 167 -8.08 -0.24 -2.53
C MET A 167 -8.42 -0.68 -3.95
N ALA A 168 -8.47 0.25 -4.89
CA ALA A 168 -8.75 -0.05 -6.30
C ALA A 168 -7.66 -0.94 -6.92
N TYR A 169 -6.40 -0.74 -6.53
CA TYR A 169 -5.30 -1.59 -6.94
C TYR A 169 -5.48 -3.04 -6.45
N ASN A 170 -5.79 -3.22 -5.17
CA ASN A 170 -5.89 -4.54 -4.54
C ASN A 170 -7.14 -5.34 -4.94
N CYS A 171 -8.31 -4.70 -4.98
CA CYS A 171 -9.57 -5.43 -5.23
C CYS A 171 -10.29 -5.03 -6.53
N GLY A 172 -9.57 -4.32 -7.41
CA GLY A 172 -10.14 -3.74 -8.62
C GLY A 172 -11.07 -2.56 -8.34
N GLU A 173 -11.23 -1.67 -9.31
CA GLU A 173 -12.07 -0.47 -9.16
C GLU A 173 -13.53 -0.80 -8.80
N GLY A 174 -14.07 -1.87 -9.39
CA GLY A 174 -15.43 -2.32 -9.07
C GLY A 174 -15.58 -2.81 -7.63
N GLY A 175 -14.55 -3.49 -7.10
CA GLY A 175 -14.49 -3.93 -5.71
C GLY A 175 -14.43 -2.75 -4.76
N ALA A 176 -13.51 -1.82 -5.02
CA ALA A 176 -13.35 -0.61 -4.24
C ALA A 176 -14.63 0.24 -4.21
N LYS A 177 -15.28 0.46 -5.35
CA LYS A 177 -16.56 1.20 -5.42
C LYS A 177 -17.69 0.58 -4.60
N ARG A 178 -17.70 -0.75 -4.41
CA ARG A 178 -18.69 -1.39 -3.51
C ARG A 178 -18.41 -1.08 -2.04
N LEU A 179 -17.14 -1.03 -1.66
CA LEU A 179 -16.73 -0.68 -0.29
C LEU A 179 -16.97 0.81 -0.01
N TRP A 180 -16.63 1.70 -0.95
CA TRP A 180 -16.87 3.15 -0.80
C TRP A 180 -18.36 3.49 -0.64
N LYS A 181 -19.27 2.75 -1.30
CA LYS A 181 -20.73 2.91 -1.07
C LYS A 181 -21.16 2.57 0.35
N GLN A 182 -20.33 1.87 1.10
CA GLN A 182 -20.53 1.53 2.51
C GLN A 182 -19.67 2.42 3.43
N ASP A 183 -19.13 3.52 2.91
CA ASP A 183 -18.24 4.45 3.62
C ASP A 183 -16.95 3.78 4.13
N ILE A 184 -16.48 2.75 3.42
CA ILE A 184 -15.23 2.04 3.74
C ILE A 184 -14.13 2.53 2.80
N HIS A 185 -13.22 3.37 3.33
CA HIS A 185 -12.09 3.98 2.63
C HIS A 185 -10.72 3.47 3.13
N SER A 186 -10.70 2.38 3.91
CA SER A 186 -9.47 1.74 4.38
C SER A 186 -9.69 0.25 4.58
N THR A 187 -8.73 -0.55 4.16
CA THR A 187 -8.73 -2.02 4.31
C THR A 187 -7.47 -2.48 5.03
N HIS A 188 -7.39 -3.78 5.35
CA HIS A 188 -6.16 -4.35 5.87
C HIS A 188 -4.98 -4.15 4.91
N TYR A 189 -5.24 -4.28 3.61
CA TYR A 189 -4.24 -4.04 2.57
C TYR A 189 -3.71 -2.61 2.60
N THR A 190 -4.59 -1.61 2.57
CA THR A 190 -4.18 -0.20 2.60
C THR A 190 -3.34 0.13 3.84
N LYS A 191 -3.76 -0.35 5.02
CA LYS A 191 -3.01 -0.17 6.27
C LYS A 191 -1.61 -0.79 6.21
N LYS A 192 -1.49 -1.98 5.59
CA LYS A 192 -0.20 -2.65 5.43
C LYS A 192 0.73 -1.89 4.48
N VAL A 193 0.20 -1.37 3.35
CA VAL A 193 0.99 -0.55 2.41
C VAL A 193 1.44 0.74 3.08
N LEU A 194 0.55 1.46 3.77
CA LEU A 194 0.88 2.71 4.44
C LEU A 194 1.93 2.51 5.53
N LYS A 195 1.85 1.43 6.30
CA LYS A 195 2.90 1.08 7.27
C LYS A 195 4.25 0.84 6.58
N ASN A 196 4.28 0.10 5.47
CA ASN A 196 5.50 -0.11 4.70
C ASN A 196 6.01 1.19 4.07
N LEU A 197 5.11 2.12 3.69
CA LEU A 197 5.48 3.43 3.16
C LEU A 197 6.29 4.24 4.17
N ASP A 198 5.87 4.26 5.44
CA ASP A 198 6.62 4.90 6.54
C ASP A 198 8.03 4.30 6.67
N GLU A 199 8.17 2.98 6.53
CA GLU A 199 9.46 2.30 6.62
C GLU A 199 10.42 2.70 5.48
N PHE A 200 9.91 3.12 4.32
CA PHE A 200 10.68 3.64 3.19
C PHE A 200 10.79 5.18 3.18
N GLY A 201 10.43 5.84 4.28
CA GLY A 201 10.54 7.30 4.42
C GLY A 201 9.53 8.08 3.57
N GLY A 202 8.46 7.45 3.15
CA GLY A 202 7.34 8.10 2.46
C GLY A 202 6.36 8.71 3.46
N PHE A 203 5.75 9.83 3.06
CA PHE A 203 4.69 10.49 3.84
C PHE A 203 3.41 10.47 3.04
N TYR A 204 2.28 10.44 3.74
CA TYR A 204 0.95 10.65 3.18
C TYR A 204 0.20 11.62 4.08
N GLU A 205 -0.46 12.56 3.45
CA GLU A 205 -1.36 13.52 4.11
C GLU A 205 -2.80 13.00 4.08
#